data_af3a38f859576e0ad9d77698c2bae1da
#
_entry.id   af3a38f859576e0ad9d77698c2bae1da
#
_cell.length_a   1.000
_cell.length_b   1.000
_cell.length_c   1.000
_cell.angle_alpha   90.00
_cell.angle_beta   90.00
_cell.angle_gamma   90.00
#
_symmetry.space_group_name_H-M   'P 1'
#
loop_
_entity.id
_entity.type
_entity.pdbx_description
1 polymer ?
#
loop_
_entity_poly.entity_id
_entity_poly.type
_entity_poly.pdbx_seq_one_letter_code
_entity_poly.pdbx_strand_id
1 'polypeptide(L)'
;MGPHLTHLIADGLVNVSADAWIRLWQRCPHLAHLSLRGAGITDACVAALAQLPRLTTLTLHSNALTKAGLLALARVPLHTLDVGFVRSVDDELLDTLAASIPTLTKLYVFGCPRVAHFAHPRITVIGRERRA
;
A
#
# COMPACT_ATOMS: atom_id res chain seq x y z
N MET A 1 11.35 -13.27 14.55
CA MET A 1 11.16 -11.82 14.53
C MET A 1 10.50 -11.39 15.82
N GLY A 2 11.02 -10.37 16.43
CA GLY A 2 10.55 -9.92 17.73
C GLY A 2 9.42 -8.89 17.63
N PRO A 3 8.75 -8.64 18.75
CA PRO A 3 7.65 -7.67 18.83
C PRO A 3 8.09 -6.23 18.59
N HIS A 4 9.37 -5.94 18.57
CA HIS A 4 9.93 -4.60 18.35
C HIS A 4 10.31 -4.31 16.91
N LEU A 5 10.02 -5.22 15.98
CA LEU A 5 10.32 -5.02 14.57
C LEU A 5 9.55 -3.82 14.02
N THR A 6 10.28 -2.84 13.47
CA THR A 6 9.70 -1.61 12.90
C THR A 6 9.78 -1.56 11.39
N HIS A 7 10.74 -2.25 10.78
CA HIS A 7 10.98 -2.27 9.35
C HIS A 7 11.05 -3.69 8.84
N LEU A 8 10.30 -4.01 7.80
CA LEU A 8 10.32 -5.31 7.14
C LEU A 8 10.33 -5.12 5.63
N ILE A 9 11.31 -5.71 4.97
CA ILE A 9 11.36 -5.80 3.51
C ILE A 9 11.22 -7.27 3.15
N ALA A 10 10.12 -7.62 2.50
CA ALA A 10 9.80 -8.99 2.13
C ALA A 10 9.45 -9.09 0.64
N ASP A 11 10.16 -8.33 -0.19
CA ASP A 11 9.93 -8.26 -1.63
C ASP A 11 10.18 -9.61 -2.29
N GLY A 12 9.29 -9.99 -3.21
CA GLY A 12 9.44 -11.21 -3.99
C GLY A 12 9.12 -12.52 -3.28
N LEU A 13 8.66 -12.51 -2.04
CA LEU A 13 8.32 -13.72 -1.28
C LEU A 13 6.93 -14.25 -1.68
N VAL A 14 6.82 -14.82 -2.87
CA VAL A 14 5.54 -15.19 -3.49
C VAL A 14 4.89 -16.46 -2.90
N ASN A 15 5.62 -17.27 -2.15
CA ASN A 15 5.12 -18.56 -1.64
C ASN A 15 4.60 -18.48 -0.19
N VAL A 16 4.37 -17.30 0.32
CA VAL A 16 3.83 -17.10 1.67
C VAL A 16 2.30 -17.02 1.57
N SER A 17 1.60 -17.84 2.34
CA SER A 17 0.14 -17.82 2.37
C SER A 17 -0.39 -16.56 3.03
N ALA A 18 -1.63 -16.18 2.70
CA ALA A 18 -2.29 -15.06 3.34
C ALA A 18 -2.35 -15.21 4.86
N ASP A 19 -2.67 -16.41 5.34
CA ASP A 19 -2.74 -16.69 6.77
C ASP A 19 -1.38 -16.49 7.46
N ALA A 20 -0.29 -16.89 6.80
CA ALA A 20 1.06 -16.72 7.34
C ALA A 20 1.42 -15.23 7.43
N TRP A 21 1.09 -14.44 6.41
CA TRP A 21 1.27 -12.99 6.45
C TRP A 21 0.50 -12.34 7.60
N ILE A 22 -0.77 -12.68 7.73
CA ILE A 22 -1.65 -12.12 8.77
C ILE A 22 -1.10 -12.44 10.16
N ARG A 23 -0.67 -13.70 10.40
CA ARG A 23 -0.09 -14.09 11.69
C ARG A 23 1.21 -13.36 11.97
N LEU A 24 2.04 -13.14 10.96
CA LEU A 24 3.27 -12.39 11.13
C LEU A 24 2.99 -10.96 11.56
N TRP A 25 2.06 -10.28 10.90
CA TRP A 25 1.74 -8.88 11.22
C TRP A 25 1.13 -8.73 12.61
N GLN A 26 0.33 -9.69 13.04
CA GLN A 26 -0.22 -9.71 14.41
C GLN A 26 0.90 -9.77 15.47
N ARG A 27 2.05 -10.31 15.11
CA ARG A 27 3.22 -10.41 16.00
C ARG A 27 4.13 -9.18 15.94
N CYS A 28 3.88 -8.27 15.03
CA CYS A 28 4.74 -7.12 14.78
C CYS A 28 3.95 -5.80 14.90
N PRO A 29 3.39 -5.49 16.09
CA PRO A 29 2.51 -4.32 16.24
C PRO A 29 3.21 -2.97 16.09
N HIS A 30 4.54 -2.96 16.09
CA HIS A 30 5.33 -1.75 15.93
C HIS A 30 5.81 -1.51 14.50
N LEU A 31 5.37 -2.34 13.53
CA LEU A 31 5.74 -2.13 12.13
C LEU A 31 5.33 -0.74 11.66
N ALA A 32 6.32 0.02 11.22
CA ALA A 32 6.15 1.36 10.65
C ALA A 32 6.45 1.40 9.16
N HIS A 33 7.36 0.55 8.68
CA HIS A 33 7.78 0.49 7.28
C HIS A 33 7.69 -0.95 6.79
N LEU A 34 6.89 -1.19 5.76
CA LEU A 34 6.67 -2.52 5.20
C LEU A 34 6.76 -2.47 3.68
N SER A 35 7.64 -3.27 3.12
CA SER A 35 7.76 -3.43 1.66
C SER A 35 7.40 -4.86 1.26
N LEU A 36 6.42 -4.99 0.37
CA LEU A 36 5.87 -6.25 -0.13
C LEU A 36 5.82 -6.25 -1.65
N ARG A 37 6.84 -5.72 -2.29
CA ARG A 37 6.93 -5.60 -3.75
C ARG A 37 6.91 -6.99 -4.39
N GLY A 38 5.92 -7.23 -5.25
CA GLY A 38 5.80 -8.51 -5.93
C GLY A 38 5.74 -9.72 -5.00
N ALA A 39 5.12 -9.60 -3.83
CA ALA A 39 5.09 -10.64 -2.81
C ALA A 39 3.83 -11.51 -2.85
N GLY A 40 3.02 -11.40 -3.90
CA GLY A 40 1.79 -12.18 -4.02
C GLY A 40 0.72 -11.79 -3.00
N ILE A 41 0.71 -10.54 -2.57
CA ILE A 41 -0.26 -10.05 -1.59
C ILE A 41 -1.67 -10.00 -2.19
N THR A 42 -2.64 -10.47 -1.43
CA THR A 42 -4.06 -10.48 -1.80
C THR A 42 -4.84 -9.41 -1.05
N ASP A 43 -6.08 -9.18 -1.45
CA ASP A 43 -6.97 -8.24 -0.77
C ASP A 43 -7.17 -8.59 0.72
N ALA A 44 -7.21 -9.88 1.06
CA ALA A 44 -7.33 -10.32 2.45
C ALA A 44 -6.11 -9.88 3.29
N CYS A 45 -4.93 -9.91 2.70
CA CYS A 45 -3.71 -9.43 3.36
C CYS A 45 -3.79 -7.93 3.62
N VAL A 46 -4.26 -7.16 2.63
CA VAL A 46 -4.40 -5.70 2.78
C VAL A 46 -5.37 -5.34 3.91
N ALA A 47 -6.47 -6.08 4.01
CA ALA A 47 -7.43 -5.87 5.10
C ALA A 47 -6.79 -6.07 6.48
N ALA A 48 -5.88 -7.04 6.60
CA ALA A 48 -5.17 -7.29 7.84
C ALA A 48 -4.16 -6.18 8.18
N LEU A 49 -3.60 -5.52 7.17
CA LEU A 49 -2.68 -4.38 7.38
C LEU A 49 -3.36 -3.22 8.12
N ALA A 50 -4.69 -3.10 8.00
CA ALA A 50 -5.45 -2.06 8.69
C ALA A 50 -5.33 -2.15 10.22
N GLN A 51 -4.88 -3.28 10.74
CA GLN A 51 -4.70 -3.48 12.18
C GLN A 51 -3.31 -3.06 12.68
N LEU A 52 -2.42 -2.58 11.80
CA LEU A 52 -1.09 -2.13 12.19
C LEU A 52 -1.14 -0.64 12.54
N PRO A 53 -1.13 -0.27 13.83
CA PRO A 53 -1.44 1.10 14.25
C PRO A 53 -0.33 2.10 13.93
N ARG A 54 0.88 1.63 13.63
CA ARG A 54 2.05 2.48 13.40
C ARG A 54 2.57 2.42 11.95
N LEU A 55 1.86 1.74 11.06
CA LEU A 55 2.30 1.60 9.67
C LEU A 55 2.15 2.95 8.95
N THR A 56 3.26 3.56 8.57
CA THR A 56 3.31 4.85 7.90
C THR A 56 3.85 4.78 6.48
N THR A 57 4.66 3.78 6.17
CA THR A 57 5.25 3.60 4.83
C THR A 57 4.96 2.18 4.34
N LEU A 58 4.28 2.09 3.22
CA LEU A 58 3.84 0.81 2.66
C LEU A 58 4.13 0.75 1.17
N THR A 59 4.79 -0.33 0.74
CA THR A 59 4.98 -0.65 -0.66
C THR A 59 4.21 -1.90 -1.01
N LEU A 60 3.23 -1.76 -1.90
CA LEU A 60 2.42 -2.86 -2.47
C LEU A 60 2.67 -3.03 -3.97
N HIS A 61 3.74 -2.48 -4.46
CA HIS A 61 4.17 -2.48 -5.85
C HIS A 61 4.11 -3.89 -6.47
N SER A 62 3.55 -3.99 -7.66
CA SER A 62 3.47 -5.25 -8.44
C SER A 62 2.62 -6.36 -7.82
N ASN A 63 1.65 -6.03 -7.00
CA ASN A 63 0.67 -7.00 -6.47
C ASN A 63 -0.66 -6.88 -7.21
N ALA A 64 -1.33 -8.02 -7.43
CA ALA A 64 -2.64 -8.07 -8.10
C ALA A 64 -3.76 -7.81 -7.10
N LEU A 65 -4.05 -6.55 -6.85
CA LEU A 65 -5.05 -6.11 -5.88
C LEU A 65 -6.24 -5.48 -6.60
N THR A 66 -7.42 -5.57 -5.98
CA THR A 66 -8.62 -4.89 -6.49
C THR A 66 -8.78 -3.53 -5.81
N LYS A 67 -9.61 -2.66 -6.42
CA LYS A 67 -9.96 -1.38 -5.80
C LYS A 67 -10.59 -1.58 -4.43
N ALA A 68 -11.50 -2.55 -4.31
CA ALA A 68 -12.15 -2.86 -3.04
C ALA A 68 -11.14 -3.26 -1.96
N GLY A 69 -10.13 -4.08 -2.33
CA GLY A 69 -9.07 -4.46 -1.41
C GLY A 69 -8.22 -3.26 -0.97
N LEU A 70 -7.88 -2.40 -1.92
CA LEU A 70 -7.07 -1.20 -1.62
C LEU A 70 -7.80 -0.18 -0.75
N LEU A 71 -9.13 -0.13 -0.81
CA LEU A 71 -9.91 0.75 0.07
C LEU A 71 -9.76 0.42 1.55
N ALA A 72 -9.35 -0.79 1.89
CA ALA A 72 -9.04 -1.14 3.29
C ALA A 72 -7.89 -0.31 3.86
N LEU A 73 -7.04 0.27 3.02
CA LEU A 73 -5.95 1.15 3.44
C LEU A 73 -6.45 2.48 4.04
N ALA A 74 -7.72 2.81 3.89
CA ALA A 74 -8.31 4.01 4.46
C ALA A 74 -8.14 4.11 5.98
N ARG A 75 -7.93 2.99 6.65
CA ARG A 75 -7.75 2.91 8.11
C ARG A 75 -6.29 2.91 8.55
N VAL A 76 -5.36 2.92 7.62
CA VAL A 76 -3.92 2.88 7.91
C VAL A 76 -3.38 4.30 7.92
N PRO A 77 -2.61 4.73 8.94
CA PRO A 77 -2.11 6.10 9.02
C PRO A 77 -0.91 6.35 8.09
N LEU A 78 -1.08 6.08 6.80
CA LEU A 78 0.01 6.16 5.83
C LEU A 78 0.46 7.59 5.57
N HIS A 79 1.77 7.79 5.51
CA HIS A 79 2.42 8.98 4.98
C HIS A 79 2.90 8.75 3.55
N THR A 80 3.40 7.55 3.27
CA THR A 80 3.94 7.16 1.96
C THR A 80 3.33 5.84 1.52
N LEU A 81 2.80 5.82 0.30
CA LEU A 81 2.22 4.62 -0.31
C LEU A 81 2.77 4.45 -1.72
N ASP A 82 3.29 3.26 -2.01
CA ASP A 82 3.69 2.85 -3.35
C ASP A 82 2.74 1.77 -3.84
N VAL A 83 1.97 2.09 -4.87
CA VAL A 83 1.08 1.16 -5.57
C VAL A 83 1.50 0.98 -7.04
N GLY A 84 2.77 1.16 -7.32
CA GLY A 84 3.32 1.01 -8.66
C GLY A 84 2.97 -0.35 -9.27
N PHE A 85 2.63 -0.35 -10.55
CA PHE A 85 2.23 -1.54 -11.31
C PHE A 85 1.04 -2.32 -10.74
N VAL A 86 0.23 -1.68 -9.90
CA VAL A 86 -1.06 -2.23 -9.47
C VAL A 86 -2.12 -1.69 -10.43
N ARG A 87 -2.58 -2.54 -11.34
CA ARG A 87 -3.40 -2.11 -12.50
C ARG A 87 -4.78 -1.58 -12.15
N SER A 88 -5.31 -1.97 -11.02
CA SER A 88 -6.65 -1.52 -10.58
C SER A 88 -6.66 -0.08 -10.06
N VAL A 89 -5.49 0.49 -9.80
CA VAL A 89 -5.38 1.86 -9.29
C VAL A 89 -5.76 2.86 -10.37
N ASP A 90 -6.72 3.71 -10.07
CA ASP A 90 -7.18 4.78 -10.95
C ASP A 90 -7.36 6.09 -10.17
N ASP A 91 -7.70 7.16 -10.88
CA ASP A 91 -7.87 8.49 -10.29
C ASP A 91 -8.94 8.50 -9.20
N GLU A 92 -10.06 7.79 -9.42
CA GLU A 92 -11.16 7.72 -8.46
C GLU A 92 -10.74 7.07 -7.14
N LEU A 93 -10.03 5.96 -7.22
CA LEU A 93 -9.51 5.28 -6.03
C LEU A 93 -8.56 6.20 -5.24
N LEU A 94 -7.68 6.91 -5.95
CA LEU A 94 -6.73 7.82 -5.31
C LEU A 94 -7.43 9.01 -4.66
N ASP A 95 -8.48 9.53 -5.29
CA ASP A 95 -9.30 10.58 -4.67
C ASP A 95 -9.91 10.10 -3.36
N THR A 96 -10.44 8.89 -3.35
CA THR A 96 -11.03 8.29 -2.15
C THR A 96 -9.99 8.09 -1.05
N LEU A 97 -8.83 7.55 -1.40
CA LEU A 97 -7.76 7.35 -0.42
C LEU A 97 -7.22 8.67 0.13
N ALA A 98 -7.07 9.68 -0.73
CA ALA A 98 -6.61 11.00 -0.29
C ALA A 98 -7.58 11.64 0.71
N ALA A 99 -8.88 11.48 0.49
CA ALA A 99 -9.91 11.97 1.39
C ALA A 99 -9.95 11.20 2.72
N SER A 100 -9.63 9.90 2.68
CA SER A 100 -9.74 9.00 3.83
C SER A 100 -8.48 8.92 4.68
N ILE A 101 -7.31 9.24 4.10
CA ILE A 101 -6.01 9.15 4.78
C ILE A 101 -5.40 10.55 4.87
N PRO A 102 -5.76 11.32 5.91
CA PRO A 102 -5.32 12.72 6.01
C PRO A 102 -3.80 12.88 6.18
N THR A 103 -3.11 11.83 6.59
CA THR A 103 -1.65 11.82 6.76
C THR A 103 -0.88 11.54 5.48
N LEU A 104 -1.54 11.10 4.40
CA LEU A 104 -0.88 10.72 3.16
C LEU A 104 -0.29 11.96 2.46
N THR A 105 1.02 11.94 2.23
CA THR A 105 1.74 13.05 1.60
C THR A 105 2.55 12.65 0.38
N LYS A 106 2.83 11.37 0.20
CA LYS A 106 3.63 10.88 -0.93
C LYS A 106 3.02 9.62 -1.51
N LEU A 107 2.89 9.59 -2.83
CA LEU A 107 2.24 8.50 -3.55
C LEU A 107 3.04 8.15 -4.80
N TYR A 108 3.47 6.89 -4.89
CA TYR A 108 4.16 6.37 -6.07
C TYR A 108 3.19 5.57 -6.92
N VAL A 109 3.08 5.93 -8.20
CA VAL A 109 2.11 5.33 -9.14
C VAL A 109 2.76 4.91 -10.47
N PHE A 110 4.04 4.55 -10.45
CA PHE A 110 4.72 4.04 -11.64
C PHE A 110 3.94 2.86 -12.23
N GLY A 111 3.76 2.85 -13.55
CA GLY A 111 3.11 1.73 -14.23
C GLY A 111 1.64 1.53 -13.92
N CYS A 112 0.96 2.56 -13.41
CA CYS A 112 -0.50 2.54 -13.20
C CYS A 112 -1.19 3.21 -14.38
N PRO A 113 -1.68 2.43 -15.38
CA PRO A 113 -2.15 3.01 -16.65
C PRO A 113 -3.42 3.83 -16.53
N ARG A 114 -4.18 3.65 -15.45
CA ARG A 114 -5.45 4.36 -15.22
C ARG A 114 -5.30 5.60 -14.36
N VAL A 115 -4.08 5.94 -13.93
CA VAL A 115 -3.80 7.18 -13.20
C VAL A 115 -3.38 8.23 -14.21
N ALA A 116 -4.28 9.17 -14.50
CA ALA A 116 -4.07 10.19 -15.52
C ALA A 116 -4.11 11.61 -14.97
N HIS A 117 -5.05 11.91 -14.07
CA HIS A 117 -5.36 13.27 -13.64
C HIS A 117 -5.30 13.50 -12.14
N PHE A 118 -5.14 12.46 -11.35
CA PHE A 118 -5.14 12.62 -9.89
C PHE A 118 -4.11 13.67 -9.46
N ALA A 119 -4.57 14.62 -8.68
CA ALA A 119 -3.73 15.62 -8.04
C ALA A 119 -4.39 16.02 -6.73
N HIS A 120 -3.58 16.29 -5.73
CA HIS A 120 -4.05 16.73 -4.42
C HIS A 120 -3.03 17.70 -3.84
N PRO A 121 -3.48 18.84 -3.27
CA PRO A 121 -2.54 19.88 -2.77
C PRO A 121 -1.55 19.37 -1.73
N ARG A 122 -1.95 18.40 -0.92
CA ARG A 122 -1.12 17.82 0.14
C ARG A 122 -0.17 16.73 -0.35
N ILE A 123 -0.48 16.08 -1.48
CA ILE A 123 0.18 14.83 -1.89
C ILE A 123 1.12 15.07 -3.06
N THR A 124 2.38 14.64 -2.92
CA THR A 124 3.32 14.56 -4.04
C THR A 124 3.10 13.24 -4.77
N VAL A 125 2.73 13.31 -6.04
CA VAL A 125 2.49 12.14 -6.89
C VAL A 125 3.72 11.89 -7.75
N ILE A 126 4.30 10.70 -7.63
CA ILE A 126 5.54 10.32 -8.30
C ILE A 126 5.28 9.16 -9.26
N GLY A 127 5.78 9.29 -10.48
CA GLY A 127 5.72 8.20 -11.47
C GLY A 127 4.48 8.20 -12.35
N ARG A 128 3.69 9.27 -12.35
CA ARG A 128 2.57 9.38 -13.27
C ARG A 128 3.09 9.54 -14.69
N GLU A 129 2.56 8.73 -15.61
CA GLU A 129 2.93 8.83 -17.01
C GLU A 129 2.41 10.16 -17.59
N ARG A 130 3.32 10.89 -18.25
CA ARG A 130 2.92 12.06 -19.02
C ARG A 130 2.45 11.59 -20.39
N ARG A 131 1.20 11.82 -20.68
CA ARG A 131 0.69 11.64 -22.04
C ARG A 131 0.95 12.94 -22.80
N ALA A 132 1.70 12.78 -23.87
CA ALA A 132 1.96 13.88 -24.81
C ALA A 132 0.66 14.24 -25.51
#